data_656ca344f127b7b40c8d7aa914c9d73c
#
_entry.id   656ca344f127b7b40c8d7aa914c9d73c
#
_cell.length_a   1.000
_cell.length_b   1.000
_cell.length_c   1.000
_cell.angle_alpha   90.00
_cell.angle_beta   90.00
_cell.angle_gamma   90.00
#
_symmetry.space_group_name_H-M   'P 1'
#
loop_
_entity.id
_entity.type
_entity.pdbx_description
1 polymer ?
#
loop_
_entity_poly.entity_id
_entity_poly.type
_entity_poly.pdbx_seq_one_letter_code
_entity_poly.pdbx_strand_id
1 'polypeptide(L)'
;MFYSAKENAFYADKLKSIYENAGSWPDDAVEVDYSVFVEFAGESPNGKLRAPNSDGLPEWIDIPEPTEEEIIALAEAEKSRLRASADSEIEWRQDAVDAGIATEEETVSLAEWKKYRVLLMRVDTADPDWPTPPATQAS
;
A
#
# COMPACT_ATOMS: atom_id res chain seq x y z
N MET A 1 -32.60 -0.62 -6.00
CA MET A 1 -31.15 -0.84 -5.84
C MET A 1 -30.91 -2.26 -5.35
N PHE A 2 -29.94 -2.95 -5.92
CA PHE A 2 -29.58 -4.32 -5.55
C PHE A 2 -28.17 -4.35 -4.98
N TYR A 3 -27.92 -5.30 -4.10
CA TYR A 3 -26.61 -5.55 -3.52
C TYR A 3 -26.24 -7.02 -3.69
N SER A 4 -25.01 -7.28 -4.14
CA SER A 4 -24.46 -8.61 -4.25
C SER A 4 -23.38 -8.83 -3.18
N ALA A 5 -23.61 -9.78 -2.27
CA ALA A 5 -22.63 -10.16 -1.25
C ALA A 5 -21.38 -10.77 -1.89
N LYS A 6 -21.56 -11.56 -2.95
CA LYS A 6 -20.47 -12.20 -3.67
C LYS A 6 -19.52 -11.19 -4.29
N GLU A 7 -20.07 -10.15 -4.91
CA GLU A 7 -19.30 -9.09 -5.56
C GLU A 7 -18.98 -7.93 -4.60
N ASN A 8 -19.66 -7.88 -3.44
CA ASN A 8 -19.58 -6.76 -2.48
C ASN A 8 -19.81 -5.41 -3.20
N ALA A 9 -20.84 -5.35 -4.01
CA ALA A 9 -21.12 -4.20 -4.86
C ALA A 9 -22.61 -3.95 -5.02
N PHE A 10 -22.96 -2.70 -5.32
CA PHE A 10 -24.32 -2.28 -5.59
C PHE A 10 -24.59 -2.23 -7.09
N TYR A 11 -25.83 -2.56 -7.46
CA TYR A 11 -26.29 -2.58 -8.85
C TYR A 11 -27.60 -1.80 -8.95
N ALA A 12 -27.64 -0.87 -9.88
CA ALA A 12 -28.84 -0.05 -10.09
C ALA A 12 -29.93 -0.82 -10.85
N ASP A 13 -31.17 -0.71 -10.40
CA ASP A 13 -32.33 -1.33 -11.04
C ASP A 13 -32.41 -0.98 -12.52
N LYS A 14 -32.15 0.27 -12.86
CA LYS A 14 -32.18 0.80 -14.22
C LYS A 14 -31.23 0.10 -15.16
N LEU A 15 -30.15 -0.45 -14.63
CA LEU A 15 -29.09 -1.10 -15.40
C LEU A 15 -29.19 -2.61 -15.45
N LYS A 16 -30.21 -3.17 -14.78
CA LYS A 16 -30.40 -4.62 -14.68
C LYS A 16 -30.36 -5.31 -16.03
N SER A 17 -31.14 -4.80 -17.00
CA SER A 17 -31.20 -5.40 -18.34
C SER A 17 -29.85 -5.36 -19.07
N ILE A 18 -29.09 -4.30 -18.85
CA ILE A 18 -27.75 -4.15 -19.44
C ILE A 18 -26.82 -5.23 -18.90
N TYR A 19 -26.81 -5.42 -17.57
CA TYR A 19 -25.98 -6.45 -16.92
C TYR A 19 -26.42 -7.86 -17.29
N GLU A 20 -27.72 -8.11 -17.37
CA GLU A 20 -28.26 -9.41 -17.79
C GLU A 20 -27.85 -9.73 -19.23
N ASN A 21 -27.95 -8.78 -20.15
CA ASN A 21 -27.55 -8.96 -21.54
C ASN A 21 -26.05 -9.21 -21.67
N ALA A 22 -25.24 -8.63 -20.80
CA ALA A 22 -23.80 -8.83 -20.76
C ALA A 22 -23.39 -10.10 -20.00
N GLY A 23 -24.32 -10.80 -19.35
CA GLY A 23 -24.04 -11.97 -18.55
C GLY A 23 -23.35 -11.66 -17.24
N SER A 24 -23.43 -10.42 -16.76
CA SER A 24 -22.73 -9.96 -15.56
C SER A 24 -23.65 -9.63 -14.37
N TRP A 25 -24.94 -9.91 -14.48
CA TRP A 25 -25.85 -9.72 -13.34
C TRP A 25 -25.56 -10.81 -12.30
N PRO A 26 -25.28 -10.41 -11.02
CA PRO A 26 -24.93 -11.41 -9.99
C PRO A 26 -26.15 -12.25 -9.59
N ASP A 27 -25.92 -13.55 -9.37
CA ASP A 27 -26.96 -14.51 -9.01
C ASP A 27 -27.55 -14.24 -7.63
N ASP A 28 -26.75 -13.66 -6.75
CA ASP A 28 -27.09 -13.41 -5.36
C ASP A 28 -27.57 -11.99 -5.08
N ALA A 29 -27.85 -11.22 -6.13
CA ALA A 29 -28.33 -9.86 -5.97
C ALA A 29 -29.65 -9.82 -5.20
N VAL A 30 -29.71 -9.03 -4.13
CA VAL A 30 -30.91 -8.82 -3.33
C VAL A 30 -31.32 -7.35 -3.41
N GLU A 31 -32.62 -7.11 -3.46
CA GLU A 31 -33.15 -5.76 -3.47
C GLU A 31 -32.98 -5.14 -2.08
N VAL A 32 -32.47 -3.91 -2.04
CA VAL A 32 -32.27 -3.15 -0.80
C VAL A 32 -32.87 -1.76 -0.95
N ASP A 33 -33.25 -1.15 0.17
CA ASP A 33 -33.74 0.22 0.16
C ASP A 33 -32.63 1.17 -0.30
N TYR A 34 -33.03 2.26 -0.93
CA TYR A 34 -32.07 3.29 -1.37
C TYR A 34 -31.25 3.85 -0.20
N SER A 35 -31.83 3.89 1.00
CA SER A 35 -31.13 4.31 2.21
C SER A 35 -29.91 3.44 2.53
N VAL A 36 -29.99 2.15 2.22
CA VAL A 36 -28.85 1.21 2.38
C VAL A 36 -27.72 1.60 1.42
N PHE A 37 -28.07 1.88 0.17
CA PHE A 37 -27.10 2.35 -0.81
C PHE A 37 -26.42 3.64 -0.34
N VAL A 38 -27.18 4.63 0.12
CA VAL A 38 -26.65 5.91 0.60
C VAL A 38 -25.69 5.69 1.77
N GLU A 39 -26.03 4.79 2.69
CA GLU A 39 -25.21 4.51 3.87
C GLU A 39 -23.90 3.80 3.53
N PHE A 40 -23.92 2.83 2.63
CA PHE A 40 -22.79 1.92 2.41
C PHE A 40 -22.01 2.12 1.09
N ALA A 41 -22.55 2.88 0.14
CA ALA A 41 -21.87 3.09 -1.15
C ALA A 41 -20.86 4.24 -1.11
N GLY A 42 -20.94 5.11 -0.12
CA GLY A 42 -20.02 6.23 0.07
C GLY A 42 -18.71 5.82 0.71
N GLU A 43 -17.98 6.82 1.18
CA GLU A 43 -16.72 6.58 1.88
C GLU A 43 -16.95 5.77 3.15
N SER A 44 -16.04 4.83 3.40
CA SER A 44 -16.07 4.05 4.63
C SER A 44 -15.75 4.93 5.84
N PRO A 45 -16.45 4.74 6.97
CA PRO A 45 -16.04 5.38 8.22
C PRO A 45 -14.57 5.05 8.52
N ASN A 46 -13.93 5.94 9.26
CA ASN A 46 -12.52 5.76 9.61
C ASN A 46 -12.30 4.42 10.33
N GLY A 47 -11.37 3.62 9.83
CA GLY A 47 -11.04 2.31 10.39
C GLY A 47 -12.03 1.21 10.06
N LYS A 48 -12.96 1.45 9.13
CA LYS A 48 -13.98 0.48 8.74
C LYS A 48 -13.87 0.09 7.27
N LEU A 49 -14.39 -1.08 6.98
CA LEU A 49 -14.41 -1.65 5.63
C LEU A 49 -15.81 -2.21 5.38
N ARG A 50 -16.38 -1.96 4.20
CA ARG A 50 -17.65 -2.58 3.83
C ARG A 50 -17.44 -4.05 3.52
N ALA A 51 -18.29 -4.91 4.09
CA ALA A 51 -18.28 -6.33 3.83
C ALA A 51 -19.71 -6.88 3.87
N PRO A 52 -20.00 -7.99 3.17
CA PRO A 52 -21.30 -8.64 3.31
C PRO A 52 -21.42 -9.33 4.66
N ASN A 53 -22.62 -9.26 5.25
CA ASN A 53 -22.93 -10.00 6.46
C ASN A 53 -23.51 -11.40 6.10
N SER A 54 -23.87 -12.18 7.12
CA SER A 54 -24.42 -13.53 6.92
C SER A 54 -25.77 -13.54 6.20
N ASP A 55 -26.49 -12.42 6.21
CA ASP A 55 -27.78 -12.26 5.55
C ASP A 55 -27.66 -11.82 4.09
N GLY A 56 -26.44 -11.59 3.61
CA GLY A 56 -26.18 -11.13 2.25
C GLY A 56 -26.35 -9.62 2.09
N LEU A 57 -26.34 -8.87 3.18
CA LEU A 57 -26.47 -7.41 3.20
C LEU A 57 -25.13 -6.76 3.57
N PRO A 58 -24.91 -5.50 3.17
CA PRO A 58 -23.65 -4.83 3.53
C PRO A 58 -23.61 -4.45 5.00
N GLU A 59 -22.41 -4.44 5.56
CA GLU A 59 -22.16 -3.95 6.91
C GLU A 59 -20.77 -3.32 6.99
N TRP A 60 -20.52 -2.55 8.04
CA TRP A 60 -19.19 -2.03 8.33
C TRP A 60 -18.48 -2.96 9.30
N ILE A 61 -17.32 -3.44 8.92
CA ILE A 61 -16.46 -4.26 9.79
C ILE A 61 -15.17 -3.51 10.07
N ASP A 62 -14.50 -3.90 11.15
CA ASP A 62 -13.16 -3.37 11.43
C ASP A 62 -12.20 -3.86 10.35
N ILE A 63 -11.29 -2.99 9.92
CA ILE A 63 -10.25 -3.38 8.96
C ILE A 63 -9.41 -4.46 9.63
N PRO A 64 -9.26 -5.66 9.01
CA PRO A 64 -8.46 -6.72 9.61
C PRO A 64 -7.02 -6.28 9.84
N GLU A 65 -6.43 -6.66 10.97
CA GLU A 65 -5.02 -6.41 11.21
C GLU A 65 -4.20 -7.22 10.20
N PRO A 66 -3.09 -6.65 9.70
CA PRO A 66 -2.23 -7.39 8.77
C PRO A 66 -1.63 -8.62 9.46
N THR A 67 -1.50 -9.70 8.70
CA THR A 67 -0.85 -10.92 9.19
C THR A 67 0.65 -10.67 9.35
N GLU A 68 1.32 -11.52 10.13
CA GLU A 68 2.77 -11.47 10.29
C GLU A 68 3.48 -11.55 8.92
N GLU A 69 3.02 -12.43 8.04
CA GLU A 69 3.55 -12.57 6.68
C GLU A 69 3.38 -11.29 5.86
N GLU A 70 2.24 -10.62 5.98
CA GLU A 70 1.98 -9.35 5.29
C GLU A 70 2.89 -8.23 5.81
N ILE A 71 3.11 -8.19 7.13
CA ILE A 71 4.01 -7.22 7.77
C ILE A 71 5.44 -7.42 7.26
N ILE A 72 5.90 -8.65 7.22
CA ILE A 72 7.24 -9.00 6.72
C ILE A 72 7.37 -8.62 5.24
N ALA A 73 6.37 -8.93 4.43
CA ALA A 73 6.38 -8.60 2.99
C ALA A 73 6.47 -7.09 2.76
N LEU A 74 5.72 -6.29 3.52
CA LEU A 74 5.78 -4.84 3.45
C LEU A 74 7.15 -4.31 3.89
N ALA A 75 7.73 -4.89 4.94
CA ALA A 75 9.05 -4.52 5.42
C ALA A 75 10.14 -4.88 4.41
N GLU A 76 10.04 -6.04 3.76
CA GLU A 76 10.97 -6.44 2.70
C GLU A 76 10.90 -5.48 1.51
N ALA A 77 9.71 -5.07 1.10
CA ALA A 77 9.51 -4.12 0.02
C ALA A 77 10.11 -2.75 0.39
N GLU A 78 9.91 -2.28 1.61
CA GLU A 78 10.46 -1.02 2.10
C GLU A 78 11.98 -1.07 2.15
N LYS A 79 12.56 -2.17 2.65
CA LYS A 79 14.00 -2.39 2.69
C LYS A 79 14.62 -2.33 1.30
N SER A 80 14.00 -2.98 0.32
CA SER A 80 14.45 -2.95 -1.09
C SER A 80 14.40 -1.54 -1.67
N ARG A 81 13.33 -0.80 -1.39
CA ARG A 81 13.16 0.58 -1.86
C ARG A 81 14.25 1.49 -1.27
N LEU A 82 14.48 1.38 0.03
CA LEU A 82 15.49 2.19 0.72
C LEU A 82 16.90 1.84 0.26
N ARG A 83 17.15 0.56 -0.01
CA ARG A 83 18.45 0.10 -0.55
C ARG A 83 18.70 0.68 -1.93
N ALA A 84 17.70 0.65 -2.81
CA ALA A 84 17.84 1.21 -4.16
C ALA A 84 18.17 2.71 -4.10
N SER A 85 17.51 3.44 -3.19
CA SER A 85 17.79 4.86 -2.95
C SER A 85 19.22 5.08 -2.46
N ALA A 86 19.65 4.28 -1.47
CA ALA A 86 21.02 4.36 -0.94
C ALA A 86 22.08 4.03 -2.01
N ASP A 87 21.81 3.00 -2.82
CA ASP A 87 22.72 2.62 -3.91
C ASP A 87 22.90 3.78 -4.91
N SER A 88 21.83 4.48 -5.25
CA SER A 88 21.91 5.65 -6.15
C SER A 88 22.72 6.77 -5.54
N GLU A 89 22.53 7.06 -4.26
CA GLU A 89 23.27 8.12 -3.56
C GLU A 89 24.75 7.78 -3.40
N ILE A 90 25.07 6.50 -3.29
CA ILE A 90 26.46 6.03 -3.21
C ILE A 90 27.12 6.06 -4.58
N GLU A 91 26.43 5.59 -5.61
CA GLU A 91 26.98 5.41 -6.95
C GLU A 91 27.60 6.68 -7.52
N TRP A 92 26.85 7.77 -7.56
CA TRP A 92 27.39 9.01 -8.17
C TRP A 92 28.51 9.64 -7.33
N ARG A 93 28.43 9.50 -5.99
CA ARG A 93 29.49 10.00 -5.11
C ARG A 93 30.75 9.17 -5.23
N GLN A 94 30.60 7.85 -5.37
CA GLN A 94 31.73 6.96 -5.61
C GLN A 94 32.40 7.31 -6.95
N ASP A 95 31.61 7.59 -7.97
CA ASP A 95 32.13 8.01 -9.27
C ASP A 95 32.92 9.31 -9.14
N ALA A 96 32.45 10.25 -8.34
CA ALA A 96 33.19 11.50 -8.11
C ALA A 96 34.54 11.26 -7.42
N VAL A 97 34.58 10.37 -6.43
CA VAL A 97 35.82 9.98 -5.75
C VAL A 97 36.77 9.28 -6.75
N ASP A 98 36.28 8.33 -7.52
CA ASP A 98 37.05 7.57 -8.49
C ASP A 98 37.60 8.45 -9.59
N ALA A 99 36.87 9.49 -9.99
CA ALA A 99 37.30 10.46 -10.99
C ALA A 99 38.23 11.53 -10.41
N GLY A 100 38.42 11.56 -9.09
CA GLY A 100 39.35 12.50 -8.46
C GLY A 100 38.80 13.92 -8.35
N ILE A 101 37.46 14.09 -8.43
CA ILE A 101 36.81 15.42 -8.42
C ILE A 101 35.81 15.56 -7.27
N ALA A 102 35.76 14.59 -6.34
CA ALA A 102 34.84 14.67 -5.20
C ALA A 102 35.15 15.87 -4.30
N THR A 103 34.09 16.56 -3.88
CA THR A 103 34.23 17.58 -2.86
C THR A 103 34.42 16.92 -1.50
N GLU A 104 34.86 17.67 -0.51
CA GLU A 104 34.98 17.16 0.86
C GLU A 104 33.63 16.71 1.40
N GLU A 105 32.57 17.49 1.14
CA GLU A 105 31.19 17.14 1.54
C GLU A 105 30.71 15.85 0.89
N GLU A 106 31.00 15.66 -0.39
CA GLU A 106 30.65 14.43 -1.12
C GLU A 106 31.35 13.21 -0.53
N THR A 107 32.62 13.34 -0.15
CA THR A 107 33.40 12.27 0.46
C THR A 107 32.82 11.87 1.83
N VAL A 108 32.47 12.85 2.65
CA VAL A 108 31.85 12.62 3.96
C VAL A 108 30.47 11.97 3.79
N SER A 109 29.66 12.49 2.88
CA SER A 109 28.32 11.95 2.60
C SER A 109 28.38 10.52 2.07
N LEU A 110 29.38 10.21 1.24
CA LEU A 110 29.58 8.85 0.74
C LEU A 110 29.80 7.87 1.89
N ALA A 111 30.64 8.22 2.85
CA ALA A 111 30.90 7.38 4.02
C ALA A 111 29.62 7.18 4.85
N GLU A 112 28.83 8.23 5.01
CA GLU A 112 27.56 8.17 5.75
C GLU A 112 26.54 7.28 5.05
N TRP A 113 26.42 7.38 3.72
CA TRP A 113 25.50 6.55 2.95
C TRP A 113 25.92 5.08 2.96
N LYS A 114 27.21 4.79 2.89
CA LYS A 114 27.70 3.40 3.01
C LYS A 114 27.38 2.82 4.38
N LYS A 115 27.56 3.59 5.45
CA LYS A 115 27.20 3.19 6.81
C LYS A 115 25.71 2.91 6.92
N TYR A 116 24.88 3.82 6.39
CA TYR A 116 23.44 3.66 6.35
C TYR A 116 23.05 2.37 5.63
N ARG A 117 23.64 2.11 4.46
CA ARG A 117 23.34 0.90 3.68
C ARG A 117 23.67 -0.37 4.47
N VAL A 118 24.78 -0.40 5.19
CA VAL A 118 25.15 -1.54 6.04
C VAL A 118 24.12 -1.74 7.15
N LEU A 119 23.74 -0.67 7.84
CA LEU A 119 22.74 -0.73 8.90
C LEU A 119 21.39 -1.19 8.35
N LEU A 120 21.03 -0.72 7.17
CA LEU A 120 19.80 -1.11 6.49
C LEU A 120 19.78 -2.62 6.20
N MET A 121 20.91 -3.18 5.75
CA MET A 121 21.01 -4.60 5.45
C MET A 121 20.88 -5.47 6.70
N ARG A 122 21.08 -4.89 7.87
CA ARG A 122 20.95 -5.58 9.16
C ARG A 122 19.55 -5.50 9.77
N VAL A 123 18.64 -4.76 9.12
CA VAL A 123 17.26 -4.64 9.61
C VAL A 123 16.57 -5.99 9.56
N ASP A 124 15.95 -6.38 10.68
CA ASP A 124 15.11 -7.58 10.77
C ASP A 124 13.70 -7.21 10.30
N THR A 125 13.27 -7.78 9.20
CA THR A 125 11.95 -7.47 8.61
C THR A 125 10.78 -8.00 9.43
N ALA A 126 11.03 -8.93 10.35
CA ALA A 126 10.02 -9.40 11.30
C ALA A 126 9.79 -8.39 12.44
N ASP A 127 10.79 -7.56 12.74
CA ASP A 127 10.73 -6.51 13.77
C ASP A 127 11.58 -5.32 13.31
N PRO A 128 11.13 -4.60 12.28
CA PRO A 128 11.97 -3.59 11.65
C PRO A 128 12.20 -2.36 12.53
N ASP A 129 13.48 -2.02 12.67
CA ASP A 129 13.94 -0.78 13.29
C ASP A 129 14.77 -0.06 12.23
N TRP A 130 14.13 0.87 11.53
CA TRP A 130 14.72 1.53 10.37
C TRP A 130 15.78 2.54 10.77
N PRO A 131 17.01 2.46 10.21
CA PRO A 131 18.02 3.47 10.45
C PRO A 131 17.61 4.80 9.80
N THR A 132 18.09 5.90 10.39
CA THR A 132 17.85 7.23 9.82
C THR A 132 18.78 7.44 8.63
N PRO A 133 18.25 7.77 7.44
CA PRO A 133 19.10 8.08 6.29
C PRO A 133 19.90 9.35 6.50
N PRO A 134 21.09 9.46 5.89
CA PRO A 134 21.83 10.71 5.89
C PRO A 134 21.01 11.83 5.28
N ALA A 135 21.21 13.05 5.76
CA ALA A 135 20.53 14.20 5.18
C ALA A 135 20.97 14.36 3.72
N THR A 136 19.98 14.37 2.80
CA THR A 136 20.25 14.69 1.41
C THR A 136 20.49 16.19 1.34
N GLN A 137 21.63 16.56 0.77
CA GLN A 137 21.90 17.99 0.56
C GLN A 137 20.90 18.53 -0.45
N ALA A 138 20.23 19.61 -0.06
CA ALA A 138 19.47 20.40 -1.01
C ALA A 138 20.48 21.05 -1.96
N SER A 139 20.48 20.58 -3.20
CA SER A 139 21.32 21.13 -4.23
C SER A 139 20.80 22.48 -4.71
#